data_92f26a8700e9140b084b9e52ac018a4e
#
_entry.id   92f26a8700e9140b084b9e52ac018a4e
#
_cell.length_a   1.000
_cell.length_b   1.000
_cell.length_c   1.000
_cell.angle_alpha   90.00
_cell.angle_beta   90.00
_cell.angle_gamma   90.00
#
_symmetry.space_group_name_H-M   'P 1'
#
loop_
_entity.id
_entity.type
_entity.pdbx_description
1 polymer ?
#
loop_
_entity_poly.entity_id
_entity_poly.type
_entity_poly.pdbx_seq_one_letter_code
_entity_poly.pdbx_strand_id
1 'polypeptide(L)'
;MRVYIIIWIILSMGFRAAAQDKLLVAGSGNPNILLLDKQTGKVEWQHALEKGEECNAVALTRKGEILYSYKRGAKLVTWDHQVVWDYKTPDKTELQSATLLQNGGVLLGICGVPAQFIELDKKGKEVNKVTLNLEVERPHSQFRQIFQLRNSNYLIPVMAKQKVLEVSRKGKIIAEHQIEGKAFSSLELPDENLLLPCGDNHCYIVIDRKTGEELKRVNALDIEGVALLFVGQILQLKLSLIHIS
;
A
#
# COMPACT_ATOMS: atom_id res chain seq x y z
N MET A 1 -63.95 19.87 4.46
CA MET A 1 -62.92 19.00 3.85
C MET A 1 -61.57 19.31 4.47
N ARG A 2 -61.11 18.47 5.40
CA ARG A 2 -59.77 18.63 6.01
C ARG A 2 -58.76 17.77 5.24
N VAL A 3 -57.80 18.43 4.57
CA VAL A 3 -56.70 17.79 3.87
C VAL A 3 -55.64 17.42 4.87
N TYR A 4 -55.41 16.13 5.13
CA TYR A 4 -54.28 15.64 5.92
C TYR A 4 -53.05 15.51 5.01
N ILE A 5 -52.06 16.39 5.22
CA ILE A 5 -50.73 16.27 4.62
C ILE A 5 -49.94 15.25 5.43
N ILE A 6 -49.72 14.06 4.88
CA ILE A 6 -48.85 13.05 5.47
C ILE A 6 -47.41 13.40 5.03
N ILE A 7 -46.62 13.94 5.97
CA ILE A 7 -45.21 14.15 5.75
C ILE A 7 -44.48 12.82 6.01
N TRP A 8 -44.00 12.20 4.94
CA TRP A 8 -43.06 11.08 5.03
C TRP A 8 -41.70 11.64 5.41
N ILE A 9 -41.32 11.51 6.69
CA ILE A 9 -39.94 11.71 7.15
C ILE A 9 -39.19 10.44 6.73
N ILE A 10 -38.47 10.51 5.60
CA ILE A 10 -37.49 9.49 5.25
C ILE A 10 -36.32 9.66 6.20
N LEU A 11 -36.30 8.82 7.23
CA LEU A 11 -35.14 8.66 8.12
C LEU A 11 -34.04 7.99 7.28
N SER A 12 -33.23 8.79 6.58
CA SER A 12 -31.97 8.31 6.00
C SER A 12 -31.02 8.03 7.16
N MET A 13 -31.17 6.87 7.81
CA MET A 13 -30.15 6.32 8.68
C MET A 13 -28.93 6.07 7.80
N GLY A 14 -27.97 7.00 7.87
CA GLY A 14 -26.71 6.90 7.18
C GLY A 14 -25.91 5.70 7.71
N PHE A 15 -25.88 4.63 6.96
CA PHE A 15 -24.89 3.56 7.11
C PHE A 15 -23.50 4.13 6.74
N ARG A 16 -22.93 4.96 7.59
CA ARG A 16 -21.56 5.48 7.45
C ARG A 16 -20.59 5.05 8.58
N ALA A 17 -21.05 4.34 9.57
CA ALA A 17 -20.24 4.08 10.77
C ALA A 17 -19.39 2.80 10.72
N ALA A 18 -19.73 1.79 9.91
CA ALA A 18 -19.11 0.46 10.06
C ALA A 18 -17.69 0.32 9.49
N ALA A 19 -17.27 1.16 8.54
CA ALA A 19 -15.95 1.01 7.90
C ALA A 19 -14.78 1.68 8.66
N GLN A 20 -15.07 2.57 9.61
CA GLN A 20 -14.04 3.31 10.35
C GLN A 20 -13.46 2.53 11.55
N ASP A 21 -14.16 1.50 12.03
CA ASP A 21 -13.79 0.76 13.24
C ASP A 21 -13.11 -0.57 12.96
N LYS A 22 -12.70 -0.83 11.72
CA LYS A 22 -12.08 -2.11 11.33
C LYS A 22 -10.65 -1.93 10.85
N LEU A 23 -9.80 -2.89 11.20
CA LEU A 23 -8.41 -2.99 10.72
C LEU A 23 -8.22 -4.29 9.95
N LEU A 24 -7.74 -4.18 8.71
CA LEU A 24 -7.25 -5.32 7.95
C LEU A 24 -5.76 -5.49 8.27
N VAL A 25 -5.40 -6.62 8.88
CA VAL A 25 -4.06 -6.88 9.42
C VAL A 25 -3.48 -8.12 8.79
N ALA A 26 -2.25 -8.02 8.33
CA ALA A 26 -1.44 -9.15 7.87
C ALA A 26 0.04 -8.82 8.10
N GLY A 27 0.91 -9.82 8.04
CA GLY A 27 2.34 -9.58 8.20
C GLY A 27 3.15 -10.83 8.37
N SER A 28 4.46 -10.62 8.48
CA SER A 28 5.44 -11.68 8.66
C SER A 28 5.18 -12.50 9.92
N GLY A 29 5.29 -13.81 9.79
CA GLY A 29 5.04 -14.76 10.88
C GLY A 29 3.57 -14.99 11.23
N ASN A 30 2.61 -14.28 10.61
CA ASN A 30 1.19 -14.55 10.80
C ASN A 30 0.66 -15.41 9.63
N PRO A 31 0.11 -16.60 9.89
CA PRO A 31 -0.42 -17.48 8.85
C PRO A 31 -1.80 -17.03 8.33
N ASN A 32 -2.33 -15.92 8.82
CA ASN A 32 -3.65 -15.43 8.45
C ASN A 32 -3.65 -13.94 8.10
N ILE A 33 -4.56 -13.54 7.22
CA ILE A 33 -5.02 -12.17 7.07
C ILE A 33 -6.24 -12.01 7.98
N LEU A 34 -6.26 -10.99 8.82
CA LEU A 34 -7.27 -10.77 9.85
C LEU A 34 -8.03 -9.47 9.61
N LEU A 35 -9.35 -9.48 9.81
CA LEU A 35 -10.14 -8.27 10.03
C LEU A 35 -10.44 -8.16 11.51
N LEU A 36 -10.00 -7.08 12.11
CA LEU A 36 -10.19 -6.82 13.54
C LEU A 36 -11.16 -5.68 13.75
N ASP A 37 -11.96 -5.79 14.78
CA ASP A 37 -12.62 -4.65 15.39
C ASP A 37 -11.57 -3.79 16.10
N LYS A 38 -11.48 -2.53 15.73
CA LYS A 38 -10.43 -1.61 16.21
C LYS A 38 -10.54 -1.30 17.71
N GLN A 39 -11.77 -1.29 18.26
CA GLN A 39 -12.01 -0.92 19.64
C GLN A 39 -11.79 -2.10 20.57
N THR A 40 -12.21 -3.28 20.16
CA THR A 40 -12.19 -4.47 21.02
C THR A 40 -11.03 -5.42 20.73
N GLY A 41 -10.35 -5.26 19.59
CA GLY A 41 -9.34 -6.19 19.09
C GLY A 41 -9.90 -7.55 18.65
N LYS A 42 -11.23 -7.72 18.64
CA LYS A 42 -11.87 -8.98 18.25
C LYS A 42 -11.65 -9.28 16.78
N VAL A 43 -11.25 -10.52 16.49
CA VAL A 43 -11.19 -11.03 15.12
C VAL A 43 -12.62 -11.27 14.63
N GLU A 44 -13.02 -10.61 13.54
CA GLU A 44 -14.33 -10.75 12.92
C GLU A 44 -14.31 -11.60 11.66
N TRP A 45 -13.17 -11.62 11.00
CA TRP A 45 -12.93 -12.44 9.82
C TRP A 45 -11.44 -12.79 9.73
N GLN A 46 -11.15 -13.97 9.16
CA GLN A 46 -9.77 -14.39 8.90
C GLN A 46 -9.69 -15.20 7.61
N HIS A 47 -8.60 -15.06 6.90
CA HIS A 47 -8.27 -15.83 5.71
C HIS A 47 -6.92 -16.52 5.95
N ALA A 48 -6.92 -17.85 5.94
CA ALA A 48 -5.70 -18.63 6.10
C ALA A 48 -4.84 -18.55 4.82
N LEU A 49 -3.56 -18.22 4.99
CA LEU A 49 -2.58 -18.28 3.92
C LEU A 49 -2.17 -19.71 3.63
N GLU A 50 -1.84 -20.01 2.38
CA GLU A 50 -1.33 -21.32 2.02
C GLU A 50 0.06 -21.56 2.61
N LYS A 51 0.45 -22.83 2.76
CA LYS A 51 1.77 -23.18 3.30
C LYS A 51 2.89 -22.55 2.46
N GLY A 52 3.73 -21.75 3.11
CA GLY A 52 4.85 -21.05 2.48
C GLY A 52 4.48 -19.66 1.92
N GLU A 53 3.24 -19.22 2.06
CA GLU A 53 2.85 -17.83 1.84
C GLU A 53 3.08 -17.03 3.12
N GLU A 54 3.74 -15.90 2.97
CA GLU A 54 3.94 -14.89 4.01
C GLU A 54 3.50 -13.56 3.43
N CYS A 55 2.52 -12.92 4.06
CA CYS A 55 1.91 -11.72 3.49
C CYS A 55 2.86 -10.53 3.54
N ASN A 56 3.22 -9.99 2.37
CA ASN A 56 4.06 -8.80 2.22
C ASN A 56 3.25 -7.51 2.15
N ALA A 57 2.06 -7.57 1.58
CA ALA A 57 1.15 -6.42 1.48
C ALA A 57 -0.30 -6.89 1.43
N VAL A 58 -1.20 -6.11 2.00
CA VAL A 58 -2.63 -6.35 1.96
C VAL A 58 -3.38 -5.04 1.68
N ALA A 59 -4.44 -5.10 0.88
CA ALA A 59 -5.29 -3.96 0.58
C ALA A 59 -6.74 -4.41 0.34
N LEU A 60 -7.68 -3.49 0.56
CA LEU A 60 -9.10 -3.69 0.27
C LEU A 60 -9.46 -2.95 -1.02
N THR A 61 -10.01 -3.65 -2.01
CA THR A 61 -10.49 -3.03 -3.24
C THR A 61 -11.76 -2.21 -2.99
N ARG A 62 -12.11 -1.34 -3.93
CA ARG A 62 -13.38 -0.57 -3.86
C ARG A 62 -14.63 -1.47 -3.86
N LYS A 63 -14.52 -2.71 -4.33
CA LYS A 63 -15.59 -3.71 -4.30
C LYS A 63 -15.64 -4.51 -3.01
N GLY A 64 -14.68 -4.27 -2.10
CA GLY A 64 -14.56 -5.01 -0.86
C GLY A 64 -13.76 -6.31 -0.99
N GLU A 65 -13.15 -6.62 -2.13
CA GLU A 65 -12.27 -7.79 -2.29
C GLU A 65 -10.93 -7.53 -1.63
N ILE A 66 -10.24 -8.58 -1.17
CA ILE A 66 -8.97 -8.49 -0.47
C ILE A 66 -7.85 -8.86 -1.44
N LEU A 67 -6.99 -7.88 -1.72
CA LEU A 67 -5.74 -8.06 -2.44
C LEU A 67 -4.64 -8.37 -1.44
N TYR A 68 -3.86 -9.43 -1.64
CA TYR A 68 -2.64 -9.63 -0.88
C TYR A 68 -1.50 -10.15 -1.76
N SER A 69 -0.27 -9.86 -1.32
CA SER A 69 0.94 -10.36 -1.96
C SER A 69 1.77 -11.19 -0.98
N TYR A 70 2.51 -12.11 -1.55
CA TYR A 70 3.49 -12.94 -0.86
C TYR A 70 4.70 -13.12 -1.78
N LYS A 71 5.78 -13.70 -1.27
CA LYS A 71 7.07 -13.77 -1.99
C LYS A 71 6.95 -14.25 -3.43
N ARG A 72 6.07 -15.23 -3.71
CA ARG A 72 5.96 -15.89 -5.01
C ARG A 72 4.74 -15.49 -5.81
N GLY A 73 3.93 -14.53 -5.34
CA GLY A 73 2.74 -14.12 -6.07
C GLY A 73 1.85 -13.11 -5.35
N ALA A 74 0.69 -12.89 -5.95
CA ALA A 74 -0.39 -12.11 -5.37
C ALA A 74 -1.73 -12.75 -5.70
N LYS A 75 -2.68 -12.61 -4.79
CA LYS A 75 -4.06 -13.10 -4.97
C LYS A 75 -5.07 -12.01 -4.68
N LEU A 76 -6.16 -12.05 -5.40
CA LEU A 76 -7.38 -11.31 -5.08
C LEU A 76 -8.41 -12.33 -4.60
N VAL A 77 -8.95 -12.13 -3.41
CA VAL A 77 -9.92 -13.04 -2.80
C VAL A 77 -11.15 -12.27 -2.32
N THR A 78 -12.28 -12.96 -2.27
CA THR A 78 -13.53 -12.43 -1.72
C THR A 78 -13.63 -12.73 -0.21
N TRP A 79 -14.62 -12.16 0.48
CA TRP A 79 -14.87 -12.42 1.90
C TRP A 79 -15.30 -13.86 2.20
N ASP A 80 -15.84 -14.58 1.23
CA ASP A 80 -16.16 -16.02 1.28
C ASP A 80 -15.01 -16.90 0.80
N HIS A 81 -13.78 -16.34 0.78
CA HIS A 81 -12.51 -17.02 0.50
C HIS A 81 -12.32 -17.51 -0.95
N GLN A 82 -13.17 -17.10 -1.88
CA GLN A 82 -13.01 -17.47 -3.28
C GLN A 82 -11.87 -16.70 -3.93
N VAL A 83 -11.00 -17.39 -4.63
CA VAL A 83 -9.91 -16.77 -5.40
C VAL A 83 -10.47 -16.19 -6.69
N VAL A 84 -10.43 -14.88 -6.85
CA VAL A 84 -10.84 -14.17 -8.07
C VAL A 84 -9.78 -14.31 -9.15
N TRP A 85 -8.52 -14.14 -8.77
CA TRP A 85 -7.35 -14.41 -9.59
C TRP A 85 -6.12 -14.69 -8.70
N ASP A 86 -5.14 -15.43 -9.25
CA ASP A 86 -3.87 -15.78 -8.64
C ASP A 86 -2.74 -15.51 -9.63
N TYR A 87 -1.85 -14.56 -9.27
CA TYR A 87 -0.68 -14.20 -10.05
C TYR A 87 0.56 -14.87 -9.45
N LYS A 88 1.37 -15.51 -10.29
CA LYS A 88 2.65 -16.12 -9.87
C LYS A 88 3.82 -15.37 -10.49
N THR A 89 4.84 -15.11 -9.67
CA THR A 89 6.07 -14.47 -10.14
C THR A 89 6.94 -15.45 -10.91
N PRO A 90 7.78 -14.96 -11.85
CA PRO A 90 8.84 -15.77 -12.45
C PRO A 90 9.81 -16.33 -11.40
N ASP A 91 10.52 -17.41 -11.76
CA ASP A 91 11.54 -17.97 -10.88
C ASP A 91 12.66 -16.96 -10.60
N LYS A 92 13.31 -17.13 -9.44
CA LYS A 92 14.39 -16.27 -8.94
C LYS A 92 14.00 -14.80 -8.73
N THR A 93 12.70 -14.50 -8.67
CA THR A 93 12.17 -13.17 -8.34
C THR A 93 11.36 -13.20 -7.07
N GLU A 94 11.10 -12.02 -6.46
CA GLU A 94 10.30 -11.87 -5.25
C GLU A 94 9.26 -10.77 -5.46
N LEU A 95 7.98 -11.07 -5.24
CA LEU A 95 6.93 -10.06 -5.26
C LEU A 95 6.88 -9.37 -3.89
N GLN A 96 7.25 -8.11 -3.85
CA GLN A 96 7.29 -7.33 -2.61
C GLN A 96 6.16 -6.31 -2.50
N SER A 97 5.52 -5.97 -3.61
CA SER A 97 4.47 -4.96 -3.64
C SER A 97 3.28 -5.40 -4.46
N ALA A 98 2.08 -5.22 -3.91
CA ALA A 98 0.82 -5.25 -4.64
C ALA A 98 -0.05 -4.10 -4.13
N THR A 99 -0.25 -3.07 -4.97
CA THR A 99 -0.99 -1.86 -4.61
C THR A 99 -2.11 -1.58 -5.61
N LEU A 100 -3.14 -0.90 -5.15
CA LEU A 100 -4.28 -0.57 -6.00
C LEU A 100 -3.96 0.63 -6.90
N LEU A 101 -4.29 0.50 -8.17
CA LEU A 101 -4.25 1.58 -9.14
C LEU A 101 -5.50 2.47 -9.03
N GLN A 102 -5.40 3.72 -9.48
CA GLN A 102 -6.52 4.68 -9.48
C GLN A 102 -7.72 4.18 -10.30
N ASN A 103 -7.46 3.44 -11.39
CA ASN A 103 -8.49 2.83 -12.24
C ASN A 103 -9.12 1.55 -11.66
N GLY A 104 -8.67 1.12 -10.47
CA GLY A 104 -9.11 -0.08 -9.77
C GLY A 104 -8.44 -1.37 -10.24
N GLY A 105 -7.39 -1.30 -11.05
CA GLY A 105 -6.44 -2.39 -11.30
C GLY A 105 -5.42 -2.52 -10.17
N VAL A 106 -4.38 -3.31 -10.41
CA VAL A 106 -3.32 -3.60 -9.44
C VAL A 106 -1.95 -3.32 -10.04
N LEU A 107 -1.08 -2.68 -9.28
CA LEU A 107 0.34 -2.54 -9.59
C LEU A 107 1.14 -3.56 -8.78
N LEU A 108 1.82 -4.46 -9.46
CA LEU A 108 2.72 -5.43 -8.88
C LEU A 108 4.17 -4.94 -8.99
N GLY A 109 4.91 -5.01 -7.88
CA GLY A 109 6.34 -4.75 -7.82
C GLY A 109 7.11 -6.04 -7.57
N ILE A 110 7.88 -6.47 -8.56
CA ILE A 110 8.63 -7.72 -8.55
C ILE A 110 10.12 -7.40 -8.52
N CYS A 111 10.75 -7.72 -7.40
CA CYS A 111 12.19 -7.64 -7.24
C CYS A 111 12.88 -8.75 -8.04
N GLY A 112 13.90 -8.39 -8.78
CA GLY A 112 14.67 -9.29 -9.66
C GLY A 112 15.72 -8.52 -10.45
N VAL A 113 16.46 -9.21 -11.30
CA VAL A 113 17.44 -8.58 -12.20
C VAL A 113 17.06 -8.95 -13.62
N PRO A 114 16.36 -8.02 -14.35
CA PRO A 114 15.86 -6.72 -13.92
C PRO A 114 14.63 -6.79 -13.00
N ALA A 115 14.35 -5.72 -12.26
CA ALA A 115 13.10 -5.53 -11.54
C ALA A 115 11.93 -5.32 -12.52
N GLN A 116 10.72 -5.71 -12.13
CA GLN A 116 9.55 -5.63 -13.01
C GLN A 116 8.40 -4.92 -12.27
N PHE A 117 7.70 -4.05 -13.00
CA PHE A 117 6.51 -3.34 -12.55
C PHE A 117 5.39 -3.67 -13.51
N ILE A 118 4.36 -4.34 -13.02
CA ILE A 118 3.29 -4.92 -13.86
C ILE A 118 1.95 -4.35 -13.41
N GLU A 119 1.22 -3.76 -14.34
CA GLU A 119 -0.18 -3.40 -14.10
C GLU A 119 -1.10 -4.54 -14.54
N LEU A 120 -1.96 -4.95 -13.66
CA LEU A 120 -3.07 -5.84 -13.94
C LEU A 120 -4.38 -5.05 -13.98
N ASP A 121 -5.28 -5.42 -14.88
CA ASP A 121 -6.66 -4.94 -14.85
C ASP A 121 -7.45 -5.58 -13.68
N LYS A 122 -8.72 -5.21 -13.55
CA LYS A 122 -9.62 -5.75 -12.50
C LYS A 122 -9.87 -7.25 -12.58
N LYS A 123 -9.52 -7.88 -13.72
CA LYS A 123 -9.66 -9.32 -13.97
C LYS A 123 -8.35 -10.07 -13.78
N GLY A 124 -7.27 -9.38 -13.39
CA GLY A 124 -5.94 -9.95 -13.23
C GLY A 124 -5.16 -10.10 -14.54
N LYS A 125 -5.64 -9.52 -15.66
CA LYS A 125 -4.94 -9.53 -16.93
C LYS A 125 -3.86 -8.45 -16.96
N GLU A 126 -2.65 -8.79 -17.39
CA GLU A 126 -1.55 -7.85 -17.62
C GLU A 126 -1.92 -6.84 -18.72
N VAL A 127 -1.83 -5.54 -18.38
CA VAL A 127 -2.14 -4.42 -19.31
C VAL A 127 -0.95 -3.49 -19.51
N ASN A 128 0.04 -3.54 -18.65
CA ASN A 128 1.30 -2.83 -18.81
C ASN A 128 2.43 -3.57 -18.08
N LYS A 129 3.63 -3.51 -18.63
CA LYS A 129 4.84 -4.07 -18.01
C LYS A 129 6.02 -3.17 -18.27
N VAL A 130 6.72 -2.81 -17.20
CA VAL A 130 7.98 -2.07 -17.25
C VAL A 130 9.05 -2.91 -16.58
N THR A 131 10.24 -2.94 -17.17
CA THR A 131 11.44 -3.53 -16.59
C THR A 131 12.48 -2.45 -16.37
N LEU A 132 13.16 -2.50 -15.21
CA LEU A 132 14.17 -1.51 -14.85
C LEU A 132 15.35 -2.19 -14.16
N ASN A 133 16.57 -1.90 -14.61
CA ASN A 133 17.75 -2.29 -13.87
C ASN A 133 17.98 -1.29 -12.72
N LEU A 134 17.76 -1.72 -11.49
CA LEU A 134 17.96 -0.91 -10.29
C LEU A 134 19.40 -0.91 -9.79
N GLU A 135 20.32 -1.63 -10.50
CA GLU A 135 21.71 -1.81 -10.08
C GLU A 135 21.85 -2.37 -8.66
N VAL A 136 20.94 -3.23 -8.27
CA VAL A 136 20.89 -3.95 -6.99
C VAL A 136 20.73 -5.43 -7.31
N GLU A 137 21.79 -6.20 -7.16
CA GLU A 137 21.82 -7.62 -7.52
C GLU A 137 20.93 -8.49 -6.63
N ARG A 138 20.88 -8.17 -5.32
CA ARG A 138 20.06 -8.92 -4.37
C ARG A 138 18.60 -8.47 -4.42
N PRO A 139 17.65 -9.29 -4.94
CA PRO A 139 16.25 -8.90 -5.09
C PRO A 139 15.63 -8.40 -3.80
N HIS A 140 15.86 -9.09 -2.68
CA HIS A 140 15.32 -8.73 -1.37
C HIS A 140 15.73 -7.34 -0.89
N SER A 141 16.78 -6.73 -1.44
CA SER A 141 17.28 -5.41 -1.04
C SER A 141 16.82 -4.29 -1.97
N GLN A 142 16.02 -4.57 -2.99
CA GLN A 142 15.61 -3.57 -3.98
C GLN A 142 14.56 -2.60 -3.40
N PHE A 143 13.35 -3.06 -3.18
CA PHE A 143 12.24 -2.24 -2.64
C PHE A 143 11.28 -3.09 -1.80
N ARG A 144 10.31 -2.42 -1.13
CA ARG A 144 9.16 -3.11 -0.50
C ARG A 144 7.88 -2.69 -1.17
N GLN A 145 7.43 -1.47 -1.01
CA GLN A 145 6.18 -1.02 -1.59
C GLN A 145 6.41 0.08 -2.61
N ILE A 146 5.74 -0.06 -3.75
CA ILE A 146 5.71 0.92 -4.82
C ILE A 146 4.28 1.44 -4.98
N PHE A 147 4.12 2.66 -5.43
CA PHE A 147 2.82 3.29 -5.61
C PHE A 147 2.70 3.98 -6.96
N GLN A 148 1.45 4.14 -7.42
CA GLN A 148 1.14 5.00 -8.54
C GLN A 148 0.86 6.42 -8.04
N LEU A 149 1.58 7.40 -8.58
CA LEU A 149 1.34 8.82 -8.38
C LEU A 149 0.08 9.29 -9.13
N ARG A 150 -0.45 10.47 -8.77
CA ARG A 150 -1.62 11.06 -9.44
C ARG A 150 -1.40 11.31 -10.92
N ASN A 151 -0.17 11.56 -11.36
CA ASN A 151 0.20 11.69 -12.77
C ASN A 151 0.40 10.36 -13.49
N SER A 152 0.05 9.24 -12.84
CA SER A 152 0.17 7.86 -13.34
C SER A 152 1.61 7.33 -13.45
N ASN A 153 2.64 8.06 -13.01
CA ASN A 153 3.98 7.52 -12.87
C ASN A 153 4.05 6.60 -11.63
N TYR A 154 5.11 5.80 -11.55
CA TYR A 154 5.39 4.96 -10.39
C TYR A 154 6.40 5.61 -9.50
N LEU A 155 6.20 5.51 -8.20
CA LEU A 155 7.14 5.93 -7.17
C LEU A 155 7.78 4.68 -6.56
N ILE A 156 9.12 4.60 -6.66
CA ILE A 156 9.88 3.40 -6.36
C ILE A 156 11.00 3.75 -5.37
N PRO A 157 10.84 3.45 -4.08
CA PRO A 157 11.92 3.60 -3.12
C PRO A 157 12.93 2.47 -3.27
N VAL A 158 14.16 2.78 -3.71
CA VAL A 158 15.25 1.82 -3.88
C VAL A 158 16.10 1.79 -2.62
N MET A 159 15.77 0.86 -1.71
CA MET A 159 16.32 0.79 -0.35
C MET A 159 17.85 0.71 -0.32
N ALA A 160 18.45 -0.21 -1.08
CA ALA A 160 19.90 -0.42 -1.06
C ALA A 160 20.70 0.76 -1.63
N LYS A 161 20.05 1.64 -2.38
CA LYS A 161 20.66 2.84 -2.97
C LYS A 161 20.28 4.11 -2.20
N GLN A 162 19.43 4.00 -1.19
CA GLN A 162 18.92 5.15 -0.41
C GLN A 162 18.36 6.26 -1.30
N LYS A 163 17.59 5.88 -2.30
CA LYS A 163 17.00 6.81 -3.27
C LYS A 163 15.56 6.48 -3.60
N VAL A 164 14.86 7.45 -4.11
CA VAL A 164 13.50 7.30 -4.63
C VAL A 164 13.49 7.67 -6.09
N LEU A 165 12.91 6.81 -6.91
CA LEU A 165 12.75 7.02 -8.35
C LEU A 165 11.29 7.34 -8.68
N GLU A 166 11.07 8.36 -9.51
CA GLU A 166 9.83 8.51 -10.25
C GLU A 166 10.03 7.94 -11.64
N VAL A 167 9.21 6.95 -12.01
CA VAL A 167 9.34 6.21 -13.27
C VAL A 167 8.02 6.28 -14.04
N SER A 168 8.09 6.67 -15.31
CA SER A 168 6.90 6.71 -16.17
C SER A 168 6.39 5.29 -16.45
N ARG A 169 5.11 5.18 -16.86
CA ARG A 169 4.52 3.91 -17.33
C ARG A 169 5.23 3.29 -18.54
N LYS A 170 6.15 4.02 -19.18
CA LYS A 170 7.00 3.54 -20.29
C LYS A 170 8.40 3.12 -19.83
N GLY A 171 8.69 3.17 -18.52
CA GLY A 171 9.98 2.79 -17.96
C GLY A 171 11.05 3.88 -17.99
N LYS A 172 10.72 5.11 -18.37
CA LYS A 172 11.67 6.23 -18.31
C LYS A 172 11.75 6.77 -16.89
N ILE A 173 12.96 6.89 -16.33
CA ILE A 173 13.19 7.61 -15.07
C ILE A 173 12.93 9.10 -15.33
N ILE A 174 12.01 9.68 -14.58
CA ILE A 174 11.58 11.08 -14.67
C ILE A 174 12.32 11.92 -13.64
N ALA A 175 12.46 11.39 -12.41
CA ALA A 175 13.20 12.03 -11.33
C ALA A 175 13.88 10.98 -10.47
N GLU A 176 14.98 11.36 -9.86
CA GLU A 176 15.73 10.57 -8.87
C GLU A 176 16.09 11.49 -7.71
N HIS A 177 15.73 11.09 -6.49
CA HIS A 177 16.04 11.83 -5.28
C HIS A 177 16.87 10.95 -4.35
N GLN A 178 18.05 11.40 -4.01
CA GLN A 178 18.87 10.80 -2.96
C GLN A 178 18.26 11.17 -1.61
N ILE A 179 18.13 10.19 -0.72
CA ILE A 179 17.57 10.39 0.61
C ILE A 179 18.53 9.85 1.66
N GLU A 180 18.45 10.38 2.87
CA GLU A 180 19.17 9.85 4.00
C GLU A 180 18.30 8.76 4.66
N GLY A 181 18.66 7.49 4.43
CA GLY A 181 17.98 6.33 4.99
C GLY A 181 17.35 5.42 3.94
N LYS A 182 16.79 4.30 4.41
CA LYS A 182 16.13 3.30 3.56
C LYS A 182 14.62 3.45 3.60
N ALA A 183 14.03 4.06 2.60
CA ALA A 183 12.59 4.12 2.49
C ALA A 183 12.01 2.75 2.12
N PHE A 184 11.05 2.27 2.89
CA PHE A 184 10.35 0.99 2.67
C PHE A 184 9.06 1.16 1.89
N SER A 185 8.47 2.34 1.95
CA SER A 185 7.31 2.73 1.16
C SER A 185 7.37 4.21 0.83
N SER A 186 6.38 4.70 0.13
CA SER A 186 6.26 6.10 -0.23
C SER A 186 4.81 6.49 -0.38
N LEU A 187 4.47 7.74 -0.16
CA LEU A 187 3.13 8.28 -0.33
C LEU A 187 3.20 9.68 -0.92
N GLU A 188 2.38 9.95 -1.92
CA GLU A 188 2.18 11.30 -2.45
C GLU A 188 1.16 12.04 -1.58
N LEU A 189 1.58 13.15 -0.98
CA LEU A 189 0.74 14.02 -0.18
C LEU A 189 -0.19 14.89 -1.04
N PRO A 190 -1.23 15.53 -0.47
CA PRO A 190 -2.14 16.39 -1.22
C PRO A 190 -1.46 17.56 -1.94
N ASP A 191 -0.37 18.07 -1.39
CA ASP A 191 0.48 19.15 -1.93
C ASP A 191 1.53 18.66 -2.93
N GLU A 192 1.44 17.40 -3.37
CA GLU A 192 2.36 16.70 -4.27
C GLU A 192 3.74 16.37 -3.66
N ASN A 193 4.03 16.75 -2.44
CA ASN A 193 5.24 16.31 -1.75
C ASN A 193 5.21 14.80 -1.47
N LEU A 194 6.38 14.23 -1.17
CA LEU A 194 6.52 12.80 -0.92
C LEU A 194 6.80 12.53 0.55
N LEU A 195 6.00 11.67 1.17
CA LEU A 195 6.22 11.14 2.51
C LEU A 195 6.89 9.76 2.40
N LEU A 196 8.04 9.61 3.07
CA LEU A 196 8.92 8.45 2.97
C LEU A 196 9.23 7.91 4.37
N PRO A 197 8.66 6.77 4.78
CA PRO A 197 9.05 6.09 6.01
C PRO A 197 10.40 5.40 5.84
N CYS A 198 11.35 5.76 6.69
CA CYS A 198 12.73 5.28 6.70
C CYS A 198 12.93 4.35 7.91
N GLY A 199 12.56 3.07 7.75
CA GLY A 199 12.46 2.10 8.84
C GLY A 199 13.71 1.95 9.68
N ASP A 200 14.85 1.71 9.07
CA ASP A 200 16.14 1.52 9.79
C ASP A 200 16.62 2.80 10.51
N ASN A 201 16.14 3.97 10.06
CA ASN A 201 16.46 5.26 10.69
C ASN A 201 15.40 5.70 11.70
N HIS A 202 14.37 4.86 11.95
CA HIS A 202 13.30 5.12 12.92
C HIS A 202 12.61 6.47 12.73
N CYS A 203 12.43 6.92 11.47
CA CYS A 203 11.84 8.20 11.14
C CYS A 203 10.96 8.11 9.90
N TYR A 204 10.20 9.15 9.66
CA TYR A 204 9.73 9.47 8.33
C TYR A 204 10.21 10.86 7.91
N ILE A 205 10.36 11.04 6.59
CA ILE A 205 10.73 12.32 6.01
C ILE A 205 9.68 12.75 5.00
N VAL A 206 9.55 14.06 4.82
CA VAL A 206 8.79 14.66 3.71
C VAL A 206 9.78 15.38 2.83
N ILE A 207 9.77 15.07 1.54
CA ILE A 207 10.62 15.75 0.56
C ILE A 207 9.77 16.50 -0.46
N ASP A 208 10.28 17.62 -0.96
CA ASP A 208 9.75 18.26 -2.15
C ASP A 208 9.97 17.34 -3.36
N ARG A 209 8.88 17.00 -4.06
CA ARG A 209 8.95 16.05 -5.18
C ARG A 209 9.76 16.59 -6.37
N LYS A 210 9.84 17.91 -6.55
CA LYS A 210 10.52 18.52 -7.72
C LYS A 210 12.01 18.66 -7.48
N THR A 211 12.39 19.07 -6.26
CA THR A 211 13.78 19.37 -5.91
C THR A 211 14.49 18.22 -5.18
N GLY A 212 13.73 17.35 -4.47
CA GLY A 212 14.26 16.33 -3.57
C GLY A 212 14.68 16.88 -2.21
N GLU A 213 14.50 18.19 -1.95
CA GLU A 213 14.84 18.80 -0.68
C GLU A 213 14.00 18.22 0.47
N GLU A 214 14.65 17.90 1.59
CA GLU A 214 13.96 17.45 2.79
C GLU A 214 13.26 18.65 3.46
N LEU A 215 11.93 18.63 3.44
CA LEU A 215 11.09 19.68 4.03
C LEU A 215 10.80 19.43 5.51
N LYS A 216 10.75 18.15 5.90
CA LYS A 216 10.41 17.75 7.28
C LYS A 216 10.98 16.38 7.61
N ARG A 217 11.46 16.23 8.85
CA ARG A 217 11.81 14.96 9.46
C ARG A 217 11.07 14.80 10.78
N VAL A 218 10.55 13.61 11.03
CA VAL A 218 9.95 13.26 12.32
C VAL A 218 10.53 11.92 12.74
N ASN A 219 11.24 11.92 13.87
CA ASN A 219 11.78 10.71 14.47
C ASN A 219 10.68 9.99 15.25
N ALA A 220 10.61 8.67 15.14
CA ALA A 220 9.59 7.89 15.84
C ALA A 220 9.64 8.04 17.36
N LEU A 221 10.86 8.24 17.90
CA LEU A 221 11.08 8.44 19.34
C LEU A 221 10.62 9.81 19.85
N ASP A 222 10.41 10.78 18.97
CA ASP A 222 9.93 12.12 19.34
C ASP A 222 8.38 12.17 19.46
N ILE A 223 7.69 11.06 19.13
CA ILE A 223 6.24 10.97 19.22
C ILE A 223 5.88 10.45 20.60
N GLU A 224 5.21 11.27 21.40
CA GLU A 224 4.78 10.93 22.75
C GLU A 224 3.93 9.64 22.77
N GLY A 225 4.26 8.73 23.68
CA GLY A 225 3.56 7.45 23.86
C GLY A 225 3.82 6.41 22.77
N VAL A 226 4.75 6.65 21.84
CA VAL A 226 5.11 5.73 20.76
C VAL A 226 6.49 5.16 20.97
N ALA A 227 6.58 3.86 21.27
CA ALA A 227 7.82 3.10 21.30
C ALA A 227 8.02 2.34 19.97
N LEU A 228 8.04 3.05 18.83
CA LEU A 228 8.25 2.43 17.53
C LEU A 228 9.75 2.32 17.25
N LEU A 229 10.20 1.09 17.09
CA LEU A 229 11.57 0.80 16.68
C LEU A 229 11.74 0.81 15.15
N PHE A 230 10.65 0.76 14.37
CA PHE A 230 10.70 0.64 12.93
C PHE A 230 9.50 1.32 12.26
N VAL A 231 9.73 2.22 11.30
CA VAL A 231 8.71 2.91 10.50
C VAL A 231 8.69 2.32 9.09
N GLY A 232 7.95 1.22 8.90
CA GLY A 232 7.91 0.51 7.62
C GLY A 232 6.95 1.10 6.61
N GLN A 233 5.77 1.52 7.07
CA GLN A 233 4.73 2.06 6.22
C GLN A 233 3.91 3.11 6.95
N ILE A 234 3.59 4.19 6.25
CA ILE A 234 2.62 5.19 6.68
C ILE A 234 1.47 5.19 5.68
N LEU A 235 0.25 5.12 6.18
CA LEU A 235 -0.97 5.26 5.38
C LEU A 235 -1.61 6.60 5.73
N GLN A 236 -1.83 7.42 4.71
CA GLN A 236 -2.68 8.59 4.87
C GLN A 236 -4.14 8.12 4.87
N LEU A 237 -4.75 8.10 6.04
CA LEU A 237 -6.18 7.93 6.15
C LEU A 237 -6.85 9.20 5.62
N LYS A 238 -7.86 9.08 4.75
CA LYS A 238 -8.77 10.20 4.49
C LYS A 238 -9.48 10.49 5.81
N LEU A 239 -8.95 11.44 6.54
CA LEU A 239 -9.57 11.97 7.75
C LEU A 239 -10.81 12.79 7.37
N SER A 240 -11.94 12.13 7.18
CA SER A 240 -13.18 12.71 7.64
C SER A 240 -13.27 12.34 9.13
N LEU A 241 -12.70 13.19 10.00
CA LEU A 241 -12.84 13.14 11.45
C LEU A 241 -12.35 11.84 12.14
N ILE A 242 -11.03 11.69 12.30
CA ILE A 242 -10.52 11.02 13.49
C ILE A 242 -9.95 12.14 14.36
N HIS A 243 -10.72 12.57 15.38
CA HIS A 243 -10.14 13.14 16.58
C HIS A 243 -9.44 12.00 17.30
N ILE A 244 -8.11 12.03 17.30
CA ILE A 244 -7.33 11.33 18.29
C ILE A 244 -7.30 12.27 19.48
N SER A 245 -8.20 12.03 20.44
CA SER A 245 -8.12 12.59 21.79
C SER A 245 -7.21 11.72 22.63
#